data_66e79557847ad151d156cd0d690dac09
#
_entry.id   66e79557847ad151d156cd0d690dac09
#
_cell.length_a   1.000
_cell.length_b   1.000
_cell.length_c   1.000
_cell.angle_alpha   90.00
_cell.angle_beta   90.00
_cell.angle_gamma   90.00
#
_symmetry.space_group_name_H-M   'P 1'
#
loop_
_entity.id
_entity.type
_entity.pdbx_description
1 polymer ?
#
loop_
_entity_poly.entity_id
_entity_poly.type
_entity_poly.pdbx_seq_one_letter_code
_entity_poly.pdbx_strand_id
1 'polypeptide(L)'
;MSGFTSTLASFAASPVNTTAQARAVTSLSVLDWIAVGRAGVSEPVSVAVRDMVQEEGGAAQAHLFGGGAAPLRAAALVNGTVSHALDYDDTHFAHIGHPSVAILPAALAVSEWDDRILVDLLEAALIGMEVSIRIGLWLGRDHYQAGFHQTATAGAFGAAVAAGRVLGFDANQMQQVLGLTATRAAGLKAQFGTMGKPYNAGLTASAGIEAALLIKRGFEPNASALEGPYGFGATHQGVADTSAALDGLGEEWLFESVSHKFHACCHGLHAALEAALRLDIAEPEVAEIKVKTHPRWMSVCNQMSPTTGLGAKFSYRTVITMQALGYDTTLPSSYTEKVCADPRIRSLRDRITVEADETRTETQARLELLRRDGVRREVTHDLMAPMSLADREDRVRAKASKLIGGAEADAIWSMLRTGGRARDLAAKLAG
;
A
#
# COMPACT_ATOMS: atom_id res chain seq x y z
N MET A 1 -10.44 -13.37 -30.50
CA MET A 1 -10.06 -12.27 -29.59
C MET A 1 -9.21 -12.88 -28.47
N SER A 2 -8.08 -12.29 -28.14
CA SER A 2 -7.27 -12.71 -26.98
C SER A 2 -8.10 -12.52 -25.69
N GLY A 3 -8.08 -13.51 -24.79
CA GLY A 3 -8.78 -13.40 -23.50
C GLY A 3 -8.10 -12.40 -22.56
N PHE A 4 -8.79 -12.01 -21.48
CA PHE A 4 -8.26 -11.08 -20.48
C PHE A 4 -6.92 -11.54 -19.90
N THR A 5 -6.86 -12.81 -19.43
CA THR A 5 -5.65 -13.41 -18.86
C THR A 5 -4.50 -13.45 -19.88
N SER A 6 -4.78 -13.85 -21.13
CA SER A 6 -3.75 -13.95 -22.17
C SER A 6 -3.17 -12.58 -22.56
N THR A 7 -3.99 -11.51 -22.54
CA THR A 7 -3.54 -10.15 -22.80
C THR A 7 -2.62 -9.65 -21.68
N LEU A 8 -3.02 -9.82 -20.42
CA LEU A 8 -2.17 -9.47 -19.26
C LEU A 8 -0.88 -10.29 -19.23
N ALA A 9 -0.95 -11.59 -19.55
CA ALA A 9 0.22 -12.48 -19.60
C ALA A 9 1.22 -12.06 -20.69
N SER A 10 0.73 -11.71 -21.88
CA SER A 10 1.56 -11.21 -22.97
C SER A 10 2.25 -9.89 -22.61
N PHE A 11 1.54 -8.96 -22.01
CA PHE A 11 2.11 -7.72 -21.47
C PHE A 11 3.20 -8.02 -20.43
N ALA A 12 2.89 -8.85 -19.44
CA ALA A 12 3.80 -9.15 -18.32
C ALA A 12 5.08 -9.88 -18.77
N ALA A 13 5.03 -10.68 -19.83
CA ALA A 13 6.18 -11.42 -20.37
C ALA A 13 7.03 -10.62 -21.36
N SER A 14 6.45 -9.59 -21.99
CA SER A 14 7.12 -8.83 -23.05
C SER A 14 8.10 -7.80 -22.50
N PRO A 15 9.12 -7.39 -23.31
CA PRO A 15 9.84 -6.15 -23.03
C PRO A 15 8.86 -4.97 -23.01
N VAL A 16 8.92 -4.14 -21.98
CA VAL A 16 8.03 -2.98 -21.84
C VAL A 16 8.80 -1.67 -21.83
N ASN A 17 8.22 -0.65 -22.46
CA ASN A 17 8.74 0.70 -22.39
C ASN A 17 8.22 1.38 -21.11
N THR A 18 9.00 1.34 -20.05
CA THR A 18 8.66 2.06 -18.82
C THR A 18 8.97 3.54 -18.95
N THR A 19 8.07 4.41 -18.50
CA THR A 19 8.34 5.85 -18.43
C THR A 19 9.41 6.15 -17.37
N ALA A 20 10.09 7.29 -17.49
CA ALA A 20 10.99 7.75 -16.45
C ALA A 20 10.24 7.99 -15.12
N GLN A 21 9.00 8.46 -15.21
CA GLN A 21 8.12 8.70 -14.06
C GLN A 21 7.74 7.39 -13.37
N ALA A 22 7.28 6.37 -14.11
CA ALA A 22 6.92 5.07 -13.54
C ALA A 22 8.11 4.44 -12.79
N ARG A 23 9.32 4.48 -13.38
CA ARG A 23 10.54 3.99 -12.71
C ARG A 23 10.86 4.77 -11.44
N ALA A 24 10.76 6.11 -11.48
CA ALA A 24 11.05 6.93 -10.32
C ALA A 24 10.03 6.70 -9.18
N VAL A 25 8.73 6.62 -9.52
CA VAL A 25 7.67 6.32 -8.54
C VAL A 25 7.86 4.93 -7.95
N THR A 26 8.25 3.92 -8.75
CA THR A 26 8.58 2.58 -8.24
C THR A 26 9.72 2.63 -7.23
N SER A 27 10.79 3.35 -7.53
CA SER A 27 11.92 3.51 -6.59
C SER A 27 11.49 4.19 -5.29
N LEU A 28 10.62 5.20 -5.37
CA LEU A 28 10.05 5.87 -4.20
C LEU A 28 9.17 4.91 -3.37
N SER A 29 8.34 4.10 -4.02
CA SER A 29 7.53 3.09 -3.32
C SER A 29 8.38 2.02 -2.64
N VAL A 30 9.51 1.61 -3.23
CA VAL A 30 10.46 0.69 -2.58
C VAL A 30 11.10 1.33 -1.34
N LEU A 31 11.53 2.59 -1.42
CA LEU A 31 12.06 3.32 -0.27
C LEU A 31 11.01 3.45 0.85
N ASP A 32 9.80 3.84 0.48
CA ASP A 32 8.66 3.96 1.40
C ASP A 32 8.35 2.63 2.09
N TRP A 33 8.25 1.55 1.31
CA TRP A 33 7.99 0.20 1.79
C TRP A 33 9.05 -0.29 2.78
N ILE A 34 10.35 -0.08 2.49
CA ILE A 34 11.44 -0.46 3.40
C ILE A 34 11.35 0.36 4.70
N ALA A 35 11.14 1.67 4.60
CA ALA A 35 11.06 2.53 5.78
C ALA A 35 9.87 2.17 6.68
N VAL A 36 8.69 1.95 6.10
CA VAL A 36 7.49 1.55 6.84
C VAL A 36 7.64 0.15 7.44
N GLY A 37 8.21 -0.80 6.67
CA GLY A 37 8.43 -2.16 7.15
C GLY A 37 9.39 -2.19 8.34
N ARG A 38 10.52 -1.49 8.28
CA ARG A 38 11.46 -1.40 9.41
C ARG A 38 10.83 -0.75 10.64
N ALA A 39 10.02 0.28 10.46
CA ALA A 39 9.29 0.90 11.56
C ALA A 39 8.22 -0.04 12.16
N GLY A 40 7.70 -1.00 11.38
CA GLY A 40 6.68 -1.96 11.80
C GLY A 40 7.20 -3.24 12.48
N VAL A 41 8.51 -3.44 12.57
CA VAL A 41 9.13 -4.70 13.06
C VAL A 41 8.69 -5.06 14.48
N SER A 42 8.50 -4.07 15.35
CA SER A 42 8.11 -4.28 16.75
C SER A 42 6.61 -4.42 16.99
N GLU A 43 5.80 -4.27 15.95
CA GLU A 43 4.35 -4.44 16.09
C GLU A 43 4.00 -5.90 16.47
N PRO A 44 2.99 -6.12 17.31
CA PRO A 44 2.65 -7.47 17.78
C PRO A 44 2.41 -8.49 16.68
N VAL A 45 1.80 -8.09 15.57
CA VAL A 45 1.59 -8.96 14.39
C VAL A 45 2.92 -9.34 13.74
N SER A 46 3.88 -8.41 13.70
CA SER A 46 5.21 -8.63 13.14
C SER A 46 6.02 -9.62 13.96
N VAL A 47 5.96 -9.49 15.28
CA VAL A 47 6.58 -10.44 16.21
C VAL A 47 5.99 -11.83 16.00
N ALA A 48 4.65 -11.95 16.05
CA ALA A 48 3.98 -13.23 15.93
C ALA A 48 4.30 -13.98 14.62
N VAL A 49 4.29 -13.29 13.47
CA VAL A 49 4.57 -13.95 12.19
C VAL A 49 6.05 -14.31 12.04
N ARG A 50 6.96 -13.50 12.59
CA ARG A 50 8.39 -13.78 12.56
C ARG A 50 8.74 -14.97 13.44
N ASP A 51 8.20 -15.03 14.66
CA ASP A 51 8.41 -16.14 15.60
C ASP A 51 7.92 -17.45 14.98
N MET A 52 6.70 -17.47 14.43
CA MET A 52 6.16 -18.64 13.74
C MET A 52 7.09 -19.14 12.63
N VAL A 53 7.59 -18.26 11.78
CA VAL A 53 8.47 -18.64 10.65
C VAL A 53 9.85 -19.09 11.16
N GLN A 54 10.37 -18.49 12.22
CA GLN A 54 11.64 -18.92 12.84
C GLN A 54 11.51 -20.31 13.49
N GLU A 55 10.40 -20.61 14.15
CA GLU A 55 10.11 -21.93 14.72
C GLU A 55 9.95 -23.00 13.62
N GLU A 56 9.28 -22.67 12.49
CA GLU A 56 9.14 -23.56 11.34
C GLU A 56 10.50 -23.87 10.70
N GLY A 57 11.40 -22.89 10.67
CA GLY A 57 12.75 -23.03 10.14
C GLY A 57 12.82 -23.19 8.63
N GLY A 58 13.92 -23.77 8.13
CA GLY A 58 14.13 -24.05 6.71
C GLY A 58 15.35 -23.32 6.11
N ALA A 59 15.50 -23.36 4.78
CA ALA A 59 16.63 -22.76 4.09
C ALA A 59 16.59 -21.23 4.16
N ALA A 60 17.73 -20.60 4.48
CA ALA A 60 17.90 -19.15 4.50
C ALA A 60 18.04 -18.62 3.07
N GLN A 61 16.91 -18.36 2.39
CA GLN A 61 16.87 -17.98 0.98
C GLN A 61 16.63 -16.49 0.75
N ALA A 62 15.93 -15.80 1.66
CA ALA A 62 15.62 -14.39 1.53
C ALA A 62 15.58 -13.70 2.90
N HIS A 63 16.07 -12.46 2.97
CA HIS A 63 16.13 -11.65 4.19
C HIS A 63 14.74 -11.24 4.70
N LEU A 64 14.66 -11.06 6.02
CA LEU A 64 13.47 -10.64 6.74
C LEU A 64 13.60 -9.22 7.29
N PHE A 65 12.51 -8.50 7.34
CA PHE A 65 12.43 -7.30 8.19
C PHE A 65 12.77 -7.64 9.64
N GLY A 66 13.68 -6.84 10.22
CA GLY A 66 14.16 -7.05 11.58
C GLY A 66 15.22 -8.14 11.70
N GLY A 67 15.79 -8.61 10.59
CA GLY A 67 16.94 -9.51 10.53
C GLY A 67 16.59 -11.00 10.43
N GLY A 68 17.59 -11.77 10.06
CA GLY A 68 17.45 -13.18 9.73
C GLY A 68 17.05 -13.42 8.28
N ALA A 69 16.89 -14.70 7.92
CA ALA A 69 16.45 -15.12 6.59
C ALA A 69 15.59 -16.39 6.71
N ALA A 70 14.72 -16.62 5.72
CA ALA A 70 13.79 -17.74 5.69
C ALA A 70 13.61 -18.29 4.27
N PRO A 71 12.94 -19.43 4.08
CA PRO A 71 12.49 -19.87 2.77
C PRO A 71 11.68 -18.80 2.04
N LEU A 72 11.76 -18.74 0.71
CA LEU A 72 11.18 -17.67 -0.11
C LEU A 72 9.75 -17.29 0.26
N ARG A 73 8.86 -18.31 0.38
CA ARG A 73 7.45 -18.10 0.70
C ARG A 73 7.25 -17.55 2.11
N ALA A 74 8.02 -18.08 3.06
CA ALA A 74 7.98 -17.64 4.46
C ALA A 74 8.52 -16.21 4.59
N ALA A 75 9.61 -15.87 3.89
CA ALA A 75 10.14 -14.51 3.85
C ALA A 75 9.13 -13.52 3.27
N ALA A 76 8.47 -13.86 2.17
CA ALA A 76 7.43 -13.01 1.60
C ALA A 76 6.22 -12.84 2.53
N LEU A 77 5.81 -13.91 3.24
CA LEU A 77 4.77 -13.85 4.27
C LEU A 77 5.13 -12.85 5.37
N VAL A 78 6.32 -12.98 5.94
CA VAL A 78 6.82 -12.08 6.98
C VAL A 78 6.89 -10.66 6.46
N ASN A 79 7.59 -10.43 5.34
CA ASN A 79 7.88 -9.09 4.86
C ASN A 79 6.61 -8.34 4.41
N GLY A 80 5.64 -9.02 3.81
CA GLY A 80 4.34 -8.43 3.47
C GLY A 80 3.52 -8.08 4.71
N THR A 81 3.52 -8.94 5.72
CA THR A 81 2.82 -8.68 6.98
C THR A 81 3.45 -7.52 7.75
N VAL A 82 4.77 -7.53 7.91
CA VAL A 82 5.52 -6.51 8.67
C VAL A 82 5.39 -5.14 8.00
N SER A 83 5.53 -5.07 6.69
CA SER A 83 5.44 -3.79 5.95
C SER A 83 4.03 -3.18 5.97
N HIS A 84 2.99 -3.99 6.21
CA HIS A 84 1.61 -3.51 6.32
C HIS A 84 1.12 -3.31 7.77
N ALA A 85 1.96 -3.65 8.76
CA ALA A 85 1.57 -3.63 10.18
C ALA A 85 1.13 -2.25 10.68
N LEU A 86 1.72 -1.18 10.18
CA LEU A 86 1.39 0.20 10.53
C LEU A 86 0.27 0.82 9.70
N ASP A 87 -0.17 0.16 8.63
CA ASP A 87 -1.10 0.74 7.63
C ASP A 87 -0.63 2.11 7.11
N TYR A 88 0.70 2.26 6.95
CA TYR A 88 1.35 3.52 6.56
C TYR A 88 2.03 3.44 5.19
N ASP A 89 1.94 2.32 4.53
CA ASP A 89 2.35 2.05 3.16
C ASP A 89 1.44 2.73 2.13
N ASP A 90 1.85 2.71 0.87
CA ASP A 90 1.13 3.34 -0.23
C ASP A 90 -0.24 2.72 -0.50
N THR A 91 -1.08 3.46 -1.22
CA THR A 91 -2.40 2.99 -1.69
C THR A 91 -2.63 3.42 -3.14
N HIS A 92 -3.54 2.73 -3.82
CA HIS A 92 -4.01 3.11 -5.14
C HIS A 92 -5.53 3.14 -5.17
N PHE A 93 -6.14 4.30 -5.50
CA PHE A 93 -7.58 4.48 -5.38
C PHE A 93 -8.38 3.65 -6.38
N ALA A 94 -7.90 3.49 -7.63
CA ALA A 94 -8.57 2.63 -8.61
C ALA A 94 -8.43 1.13 -8.26
N HIS A 95 -7.31 0.73 -7.67
CA HIS A 95 -7.09 -0.63 -7.15
C HIS A 95 -7.89 -0.88 -5.87
N ILE A 96 -8.29 0.16 -5.13
CA ILE A 96 -8.92 0.11 -3.80
C ILE A 96 -8.08 -0.74 -2.83
N GLY A 97 -6.77 -0.57 -2.86
CA GLY A 97 -5.84 -1.40 -2.08
C GLY A 97 -4.43 -0.83 -2.03
N HIS A 98 -3.53 -1.62 -1.49
CA HIS A 98 -2.14 -1.31 -1.21
C HIS A 98 -1.22 -2.15 -2.10
N PRO A 99 -0.71 -1.64 -3.22
CA PRO A 99 0.03 -2.47 -4.17
C PRO A 99 1.41 -2.90 -3.65
N SER A 100 2.18 -2.01 -3.05
CA SER A 100 3.57 -2.29 -2.70
C SER A 100 3.74 -3.42 -1.69
N VAL A 101 2.93 -3.48 -0.63
CA VAL A 101 3.05 -4.48 0.44
C VAL A 101 2.70 -5.91 0.01
N ALA A 102 1.94 -6.05 -1.07
CA ALA A 102 1.60 -7.35 -1.66
C ALA A 102 2.66 -7.84 -2.65
N ILE A 103 3.28 -6.94 -3.40
CA ILE A 103 4.11 -7.28 -4.56
C ILE A 103 5.61 -7.21 -4.24
N LEU A 104 6.07 -6.15 -3.57
CA LEU A 104 7.50 -5.97 -3.27
C LEU A 104 8.12 -7.13 -2.45
N PRO A 105 7.42 -7.69 -1.43
CA PRO A 105 7.96 -8.84 -0.70
C PRO A 105 8.24 -10.05 -1.60
N ALA A 106 7.36 -10.33 -2.56
CA ALA A 106 7.53 -11.42 -3.51
C ALA A 106 8.64 -11.12 -4.52
N ALA A 107 8.62 -9.92 -5.11
CA ALA A 107 9.62 -9.48 -6.08
C ALA A 107 11.03 -9.50 -5.49
N LEU A 108 11.22 -8.95 -4.28
CA LEU A 108 12.52 -8.88 -3.61
C LEU A 108 13.03 -10.28 -3.23
N ALA A 109 12.19 -11.11 -2.60
CA ALA A 109 12.60 -12.45 -2.17
C ALA A 109 13.08 -13.30 -3.35
N VAL A 110 12.35 -13.29 -4.49
CA VAL A 110 12.75 -14.06 -5.67
C VAL A 110 13.98 -13.43 -6.35
N SER A 111 14.07 -12.09 -6.42
CA SER A 111 15.22 -11.40 -7.01
C SER A 111 16.51 -11.63 -6.20
N GLU A 112 16.42 -11.66 -4.89
CA GLU A 112 17.54 -11.98 -4.00
C GLU A 112 18.03 -13.42 -4.22
N TRP A 113 17.10 -14.36 -4.23
CA TRP A 113 17.41 -15.78 -4.42
C TRP A 113 17.99 -16.11 -5.80
N ASP A 114 17.49 -15.44 -6.85
CA ASP A 114 17.93 -15.65 -8.25
C ASP A 114 19.11 -14.71 -8.62
N ASP A 115 19.69 -14.03 -7.62
CA ASP A 115 20.86 -13.14 -7.74
C ASP A 115 20.70 -12.03 -8.79
N ARG A 116 19.53 -11.41 -8.86
CA ARG A 116 19.20 -10.35 -9.81
C ARG A 116 19.78 -9.01 -9.42
N ILE A 117 19.94 -8.15 -10.42
CA ILE A 117 20.29 -6.73 -10.22
C ILE A 117 19.03 -5.92 -9.88
N LEU A 118 19.23 -4.74 -9.26
CA LEU A 118 18.11 -3.90 -8.80
C LEU A 118 17.20 -3.44 -9.93
N VAL A 119 17.73 -3.25 -11.14
CA VAL A 119 16.90 -2.82 -12.27
C VAL A 119 15.87 -3.88 -12.65
N ASP A 120 16.26 -5.16 -12.60
CA ASP A 120 15.34 -6.28 -12.88
C ASP A 120 14.25 -6.39 -11.81
N LEU A 121 14.64 -6.22 -10.53
CA LEU A 121 13.70 -6.16 -9.41
C LEU A 121 12.68 -5.03 -9.58
N LEU A 122 13.14 -3.82 -9.87
CA LEU A 122 12.27 -2.64 -10.00
C LEU A 122 11.31 -2.78 -11.18
N GLU A 123 11.79 -3.32 -12.31
CA GLU A 123 10.93 -3.58 -13.47
C GLU A 123 9.88 -4.66 -13.16
N ALA A 124 10.29 -5.78 -12.55
CA ALA A 124 9.37 -6.84 -12.18
C ALA A 124 8.31 -6.37 -11.17
N ALA A 125 8.72 -5.56 -10.19
CA ALA A 125 7.81 -4.95 -9.22
C ALA A 125 6.80 -4.01 -9.88
N LEU A 126 7.27 -3.12 -10.77
CA LEU A 126 6.40 -2.20 -11.51
C LEU A 126 5.35 -2.95 -12.34
N ILE A 127 5.77 -3.97 -13.10
CA ILE A 127 4.85 -4.78 -13.90
C ILE A 127 3.84 -5.52 -13.01
N GLY A 128 4.30 -6.08 -11.89
CA GLY A 128 3.41 -6.74 -10.94
C GLY A 128 2.39 -5.79 -10.33
N MET A 129 2.81 -4.59 -9.94
CA MET A 129 1.91 -3.55 -9.39
C MET A 129 0.91 -3.08 -10.44
N GLU A 130 1.34 -2.85 -11.67
CA GLU A 130 0.47 -2.48 -12.79
C GLU A 130 -0.60 -3.54 -13.06
N VAL A 131 -0.21 -4.81 -13.18
CA VAL A 131 -1.16 -5.92 -13.38
C VAL A 131 -2.13 -6.05 -12.22
N SER A 132 -1.65 -5.90 -10.98
CA SER A 132 -2.51 -5.90 -9.79
C SER A 132 -3.57 -4.79 -9.84
N ILE A 133 -3.19 -3.58 -10.23
CA ILE A 133 -4.10 -2.44 -10.35
C ILE A 133 -5.16 -2.71 -11.41
N ARG A 134 -4.77 -3.23 -12.56
CA ARG A 134 -5.68 -3.58 -13.65
C ARG A 134 -6.66 -4.70 -13.30
N ILE A 135 -6.18 -5.71 -12.58
CA ILE A 135 -7.06 -6.74 -12.01
C ILE A 135 -8.00 -6.14 -10.95
N GLY A 136 -7.51 -5.21 -10.12
CA GLY A 136 -8.34 -4.48 -9.17
C GLY A 136 -9.45 -3.66 -9.84
N LEU A 137 -9.16 -3.01 -10.98
CA LEU A 137 -10.17 -2.33 -11.82
C LEU A 137 -11.21 -3.30 -12.36
N TRP A 138 -10.77 -4.46 -12.88
CA TRP A 138 -11.66 -5.51 -13.36
C TRP A 138 -12.58 -6.08 -12.27
N LEU A 139 -12.05 -6.30 -11.07
CA LEU A 139 -12.84 -6.75 -9.92
C LEU A 139 -13.81 -5.66 -9.43
N GLY A 140 -13.43 -4.42 -9.55
CA GLY A 140 -14.26 -3.27 -9.27
C GLY A 140 -14.69 -3.09 -7.82
N ARG A 141 -15.59 -2.14 -7.64
CA ARG A 141 -16.10 -1.77 -6.32
C ARG A 141 -17.00 -2.85 -5.70
N ASP A 142 -17.74 -3.59 -6.51
CA ASP A 142 -18.67 -4.61 -6.03
C ASP A 142 -17.94 -5.75 -5.32
N HIS A 143 -16.77 -6.16 -5.84
CA HIS A 143 -15.87 -7.08 -5.16
C HIS A 143 -15.46 -6.59 -3.77
N TYR A 144 -15.04 -5.32 -3.69
CA TYR A 144 -14.67 -4.71 -2.41
C TYR A 144 -15.87 -4.61 -1.45
N GLN A 145 -17.08 -4.30 -1.96
CA GLN A 145 -18.28 -4.19 -1.13
C GLN A 145 -18.79 -5.54 -0.67
N ALA A 146 -18.61 -6.60 -1.48
CA ALA A 146 -18.94 -7.97 -1.09
C ALA A 146 -18.10 -8.47 0.11
N GLY A 147 -17.02 -7.76 0.46
CA GLY A 147 -16.21 -8.06 1.65
C GLY A 147 -14.79 -8.54 1.36
N PHE A 148 -14.35 -8.49 0.13
CA PHE A 148 -12.98 -8.87 -0.23
C PHE A 148 -11.99 -7.71 0.01
N HIS A 149 -10.77 -8.06 0.43
CA HIS A 149 -9.67 -7.13 0.60
C HIS A 149 -8.83 -7.11 -0.69
N GLN A 150 -9.02 -6.12 -1.55
CA GLN A 150 -8.37 -6.07 -2.87
C GLN A 150 -6.84 -6.05 -2.82
N THR A 151 -6.22 -5.48 -1.78
CA THR A 151 -4.78 -5.64 -1.52
C THR A 151 -4.35 -7.10 -1.61
N ALA A 152 -5.19 -8.00 -1.10
CA ALA A 152 -4.86 -9.43 -1.07
C ALA A 152 -5.35 -10.15 -2.33
N THR A 153 -6.57 -9.91 -2.76
CA THR A 153 -7.13 -10.65 -3.90
C THR A 153 -6.46 -10.26 -5.22
N ALA A 154 -6.47 -8.97 -5.58
CA ALA A 154 -5.79 -8.49 -6.79
C ALA A 154 -4.26 -8.54 -6.64
N GLY A 155 -3.74 -8.25 -5.44
CA GLY A 155 -2.30 -8.28 -5.15
C GLY A 155 -1.65 -9.64 -5.33
N ALA A 156 -2.39 -10.76 -5.13
CA ALA A 156 -1.85 -12.09 -5.35
C ALA A 156 -1.39 -12.32 -6.81
N PHE A 157 -2.17 -11.83 -7.75
CA PHE A 157 -1.82 -11.90 -9.17
C PHE A 157 -0.60 -11.02 -9.49
N GLY A 158 -0.54 -9.81 -8.93
CA GLY A 158 0.63 -8.94 -9.06
C GLY A 158 1.91 -9.56 -8.48
N ALA A 159 1.81 -10.18 -7.31
CA ALA A 159 2.93 -10.90 -6.68
C ALA A 159 3.42 -12.08 -7.54
N ALA A 160 2.48 -12.84 -8.11
CA ALA A 160 2.77 -13.96 -9.00
C ALA A 160 3.43 -13.49 -10.30
N VAL A 161 2.93 -12.41 -10.89
CA VAL A 161 3.51 -11.77 -12.09
C VAL A 161 4.92 -11.28 -11.82
N ALA A 162 5.14 -10.56 -10.71
CA ALA A 162 6.47 -10.06 -10.35
C ALA A 162 7.47 -11.22 -10.16
N ALA A 163 7.07 -12.27 -9.44
CA ALA A 163 7.89 -13.47 -9.28
C ALA A 163 8.17 -14.17 -10.61
N GLY A 164 7.16 -14.34 -11.48
CA GLY A 164 7.30 -14.93 -12.80
C GLY A 164 8.22 -14.11 -13.72
N ARG A 165 8.14 -12.76 -13.66
CA ARG A 165 9.01 -11.87 -14.42
C ARG A 165 10.47 -12.04 -14.02
N VAL A 166 10.78 -12.06 -12.71
CA VAL A 166 12.13 -12.34 -12.19
C VAL A 166 12.64 -13.70 -12.68
N LEU A 167 11.78 -14.72 -12.71
CA LEU A 167 12.10 -16.09 -13.16
C LEU A 167 12.21 -16.22 -14.67
N GLY A 168 11.94 -15.16 -15.45
CA GLY A 168 12.04 -15.17 -16.92
C GLY A 168 10.92 -15.94 -17.63
N PHE A 169 9.70 -15.93 -17.08
CA PHE A 169 8.55 -16.65 -17.67
C PHE A 169 8.17 -16.05 -19.03
N ASP A 170 7.87 -16.91 -19.98
CA ASP A 170 7.23 -16.57 -21.23
C ASP A 170 5.71 -16.31 -21.04
N ALA A 171 5.04 -15.89 -22.11
CA ALA A 171 3.61 -15.54 -22.06
C ALA A 171 2.73 -16.73 -21.65
N ASN A 172 3.08 -17.96 -22.05
CA ASN A 172 2.33 -19.14 -21.67
C ASN A 172 2.50 -19.45 -20.17
N GLN A 173 3.72 -19.44 -19.67
CA GLN A 173 4.01 -19.60 -18.24
C GLN A 173 3.37 -18.48 -17.40
N MET A 174 3.38 -17.25 -17.91
CA MET A 174 2.74 -16.11 -17.25
C MET A 174 1.21 -16.27 -17.21
N GLN A 175 0.59 -16.80 -18.26
CA GLN A 175 -0.84 -17.12 -18.26
C GLN A 175 -1.15 -18.24 -17.25
N GLN A 176 -0.33 -19.29 -17.20
CA GLN A 176 -0.48 -20.37 -16.24
C GLN A 176 -0.34 -19.90 -14.79
N VAL A 177 0.64 -19.03 -14.49
CA VAL A 177 0.81 -18.52 -13.12
C VAL A 177 -0.38 -17.68 -12.69
N LEU A 178 -0.94 -16.85 -13.57
CA LEU A 178 -2.18 -16.12 -13.29
C LEU A 178 -3.34 -17.09 -13.01
N GLY A 179 -3.53 -18.11 -13.84
CA GLY A 179 -4.57 -19.13 -13.66
C GLY A 179 -4.44 -19.87 -12.32
N LEU A 180 -3.23 -20.28 -11.94
CA LEU A 180 -2.99 -21.00 -10.68
C LEU A 180 -3.23 -20.10 -9.46
N THR A 181 -2.82 -18.85 -9.56
CA THR A 181 -2.98 -17.86 -8.47
C THR A 181 -4.45 -17.65 -8.10
N ALA A 182 -5.37 -17.79 -9.05
CA ALA A 182 -6.81 -17.68 -8.80
C ALA A 182 -7.31 -18.57 -7.65
N THR A 183 -6.70 -19.74 -7.47
CA THR A 183 -7.03 -20.66 -6.36
C THR A 183 -6.53 -20.17 -4.98
N ARG A 184 -5.54 -19.29 -4.96
CA ARG A 184 -4.86 -18.83 -3.74
C ARG A 184 -5.13 -17.37 -3.39
N ALA A 185 -5.71 -16.60 -4.30
CA ALA A 185 -6.01 -15.18 -4.12
C ALA A 185 -7.19 -15.03 -3.12
N ALA A 186 -6.86 -14.65 -1.89
CA ALA A 186 -7.83 -14.57 -0.80
C ALA A 186 -7.50 -13.41 0.15
N GLY A 187 -8.50 -12.90 0.83
CA GLY A 187 -8.39 -11.88 1.87
C GLY A 187 -9.73 -11.22 2.13
N LEU A 188 -10.06 -11.00 3.40
CA LEU A 188 -11.35 -10.49 3.82
C LEU A 188 -11.24 -9.15 4.53
N LYS A 189 -12.15 -8.24 4.24
CA LYS A 189 -12.34 -6.98 4.98
C LYS A 189 -12.79 -7.20 6.42
N ALA A 190 -13.37 -8.36 6.72
CA ALA A 190 -13.70 -8.73 8.10
C ALA A 190 -12.48 -8.70 9.04
N GLN A 191 -11.27 -8.73 8.49
CA GLN A 191 -10.02 -8.60 9.25
C GLN A 191 -9.59 -7.14 9.49
N PHE A 192 -10.30 -6.15 8.96
CA PHE A 192 -9.93 -4.74 9.16
C PHE A 192 -10.02 -4.37 10.65
N GLY A 193 -9.03 -3.60 11.13
CA GLY A 193 -8.89 -3.26 12.54
C GLY A 193 -8.28 -4.35 13.42
N THR A 194 -7.87 -5.48 12.85
CA THR A 194 -7.18 -6.58 13.54
C THR A 194 -5.81 -6.89 12.93
N MET A 195 -5.04 -7.74 13.57
CA MET A 195 -3.77 -8.27 13.03
C MET A 195 -3.95 -9.05 11.71
N GLY A 196 -5.16 -9.50 11.41
CA GLY A 196 -5.49 -10.19 10.17
C GLY A 196 -5.41 -9.31 8.93
N LYS A 197 -5.56 -7.96 9.06
CA LYS A 197 -5.43 -7.05 7.91
C LYS A 197 -4.00 -7.08 7.34
N PRO A 198 -2.92 -6.81 8.08
CA PRO A 198 -1.57 -6.90 7.55
C PRO A 198 -1.18 -8.33 7.15
N TYR A 199 -1.66 -9.34 7.85
CA TYR A 199 -1.45 -10.74 7.47
C TYR A 199 -1.97 -11.05 6.04
N ASN A 200 -3.08 -10.45 5.61
CA ASN A 200 -3.58 -10.62 4.24
C ASN A 200 -2.52 -10.25 3.18
N ALA A 201 -1.72 -9.20 3.38
CA ALA A 201 -0.67 -8.80 2.44
C ALA A 201 0.48 -9.82 2.39
N GLY A 202 0.90 -10.34 3.55
CA GLY A 202 1.93 -11.37 3.61
C GLY A 202 1.48 -12.69 2.98
N LEU A 203 0.26 -13.13 3.28
CA LEU A 203 -0.34 -14.33 2.68
C LEU A 203 -0.33 -14.23 1.15
N THR A 204 -0.68 -13.08 0.62
CA THR A 204 -0.76 -12.77 -0.81
C THR A 204 0.60 -12.85 -1.48
N ALA A 205 1.63 -12.22 -0.92
CA ALA A 205 2.99 -12.29 -1.44
C ALA A 205 3.52 -13.72 -1.46
N SER A 206 3.26 -14.49 -0.39
CA SER A 206 3.62 -15.91 -0.29
C SER A 206 2.91 -16.76 -1.35
N ALA A 207 1.61 -16.53 -1.59
CA ALA A 207 0.81 -17.25 -2.57
C ALA A 207 1.31 -17.02 -4.01
N GLY A 208 1.71 -15.78 -4.34
CA GLY A 208 2.29 -15.45 -5.64
C GLY A 208 3.59 -16.21 -5.91
N ILE A 209 4.49 -16.27 -4.94
CA ILE A 209 5.73 -17.06 -5.04
C ILE A 209 5.41 -18.55 -5.17
N GLU A 210 4.45 -19.08 -4.41
CA GLU A 210 4.06 -20.50 -4.51
C GLU A 210 3.64 -20.85 -5.94
N ALA A 211 2.75 -20.06 -6.52
CA ALA A 211 2.29 -20.25 -7.88
C ALA A 211 3.46 -20.21 -8.88
N ALA A 212 4.32 -19.21 -8.79
CA ALA A 212 5.47 -19.07 -9.69
C ALA A 212 6.46 -20.27 -9.57
N LEU A 213 6.74 -20.71 -8.36
CA LEU A 213 7.64 -21.86 -8.16
C LEU A 213 7.06 -23.18 -8.67
N LEU A 214 5.74 -23.36 -8.62
CA LEU A 214 5.07 -24.54 -9.18
C LEU A 214 5.12 -24.53 -10.71
N ILE A 215 4.83 -23.39 -11.35
CA ILE A 215 4.92 -23.27 -12.82
C ILE A 215 6.37 -23.49 -13.29
N LYS A 216 7.36 -22.92 -12.60
CA LYS A 216 8.80 -23.19 -12.89
C LYS A 216 9.15 -24.68 -12.88
N ARG A 217 8.39 -25.51 -12.15
CA ARG A 217 8.57 -26.97 -12.04
C ARG A 217 7.70 -27.78 -13.00
N GLY A 218 6.99 -27.12 -13.93
CA GLY A 218 6.14 -27.77 -14.92
C GLY A 218 4.74 -28.16 -14.41
N PHE A 219 4.24 -27.47 -13.36
CA PHE A 219 2.84 -27.65 -12.94
C PHE A 219 1.89 -27.03 -13.98
N GLU A 220 0.91 -27.80 -14.42
CA GLU A 220 -0.05 -27.42 -15.46
C GLU A 220 -1.44 -27.13 -14.86
N PRO A 221 -1.78 -25.86 -14.57
CA PRO A 221 -3.10 -25.47 -14.09
C PRO A 221 -4.05 -25.12 -15.23
N ASN A 222 -5.31 -24.83 -14.89
CA ASN A 222 -6.23 -24.16 -15.81
C ASN A 222 -5.79 -22.72 -16.03
N ALA A 223 -5.23 -22.42 -17.19
CA ALA A 223 -4.73 -21.10 -17.56
C ALA A 223 -5.83 -20.03 -17.75
N SER A 224 -7.11 -20.43 -17.86
CA SER A 224 -8.27 -19.55 -18.00
C SER A 224 -9.05 -19.37 -16.70
N ALA A 225 -8.45 -19.69 -15.55
CA ALA A 225 -9.14 -19.64 -14.25
C ALA A 225 -9.44 -18.21 -13.76
N LEU A 226 -8.97 -17.15 -14.42
CA LEU A 226 -9.41 -15.78 -14.12
C LEU A 226 -10.82 -15.52 -14.65
N GLU A 227 -11.00 -15.50 -15.96
CA GLU A 227 -12.24 -15.11 -16.63
C GLU A 227 -13.12 -16.28 -17.07
N GLY A 228 -12.62 -17.52 -16.97
CA GLY A 228 -13.34 -18.72 -17.42
C GLY A 228 -14.54 -19.08 -16.56
N PRO A 229 -15.37 -20.07 -17.04
CA PRO A 229 -16.46 -20.59 -16.24
C PRO A 229 -15.98 -21.10 -14.87
N TYR A 230 -16.69 -20.75 -13.80
CA TYR A 230 -16.29 -21.02 -12.40
C TYR A 230 -14.95 -20.38 -11.99
N GLY A 231 -14.42 -19.48 -12.81
CA GLY A 231 -13.17 -18.77 -12.55
C GLY A 231 -13.29 -17.72 -11.46
N PHE A 232 -12.18 -17.03 -11.22
CA PHE A 232 -12.06 -16.05 -10.14
C PHE A 232 -13.08 -14.90 -10.31
N GLY A 233 -13.22 -14.34 -11.53
CA GLY A 233 -14.18 -13.28 -11.79
C GLY A 233 -15.62 -13.69 -11.51
N ALA A 234 -16.01 -14.87 -11.99
CA ALA A 234 -17.37 -15.38 -11.78
C ALA A 234 -17.71 -15.62 -10.30
N THR A 235 -16.73 -16.01 -9.49
CA THR A 235 -16.92 -16.30 -8.05
C THR A 235 -16.66 -15.11 -7.15
N HIS A 236 -15.96 -14.05 -7.62
CA HIS A 236 -15.47 -12.92 -6.83
C HIS A 236 -15.96 -11.56 -7.38
N GLN A 237 -17.10 -11.50 -8.04
CA GLN A 237 -17.73 -10.27 -8.53
C GLN A 237 -16.93 -9.54 -9.63
N GLY A 238 -16.10 -10.22 -10.40
CA GLY A 238 -15.43 -9.62 -11.55
C GLY A 238 -16.46 -9.16 -12.61
N VAL A 239 -16.26 -7.99 -13.19
CA VAL A 239 -17.12 -7.47 -14.24
C VAL A 239 -16.90 -8.20 -15.56
N ALA A 240 -17.97 -8.40 -16.34
CA ALA A 240 -17.88 -9.07 -17.64
C ALA A 240 -17.06 -8.26 -18.67
N ASP A 241 -17.17 -6.92 -18.62
CA ASP A 241 -16.41 -6.01 -19.48
C ASP A 241 -15.00 -5.77 -18.91
N THR A 242 -13.98 -6.17 -19.66
CA THR A 242 -12.57 -6.02 -19.30
C THR A 242 -11.91 -4.79 -19.96
N SER A 243 -12.65 -4.02 -20.77
CA SER A 243 -12.09 -2.93 -21.57
C SER A 243 -11.41 -1.88 -20.73
N ALA A 244 -12.02 -1.42 -19.64
CA ALA A 244 -11.44 -0.42 -18.74
C ALA A 244 -10.15 -0.89 -18.04
N ALA A 245 -10.03 -2.20 -17.79
CA ALA A 245 -8.82 -2.77 -17.19
C ALA A 245 -7.68 -2.95 -18.21
N LEU A 246 -7.99 -3.04 -19.49
CA LEU A 246 -7.00 -3.20 -20.57
C LEU A 246 -6.69 -1.89 -21.30
N ASP A 247 -7.46 -0.85 -21.07
CA ASP A 247 -7.26 0.46 -21.71
C ASP A 247 -5.86 1.00 -21.40
N GLY A 248 -5.15 1.45 -22.44
CA GLY A 248 -3.78 1.97 -22.31
C GLY A 248 -2.74 0.96 -21.81
N LEU A 249 -3.03 -0.36 -21.78
CA LEU A 249 -2.08 -1.38 -21.32
C LEU A 249 -0.78 -1.36 -22.13
N GLY A 250 0.34 -1.09 -21.46
CA GLY A 250 1.68 -0.99 -22.07
C GLY A 250 2.04 0.41 -22.58
N GLU A 251 1.08 1.35 -22.63
CA GLU A 251 1.27 2.75 -23.02
C GLU A 251 1.14 3.67 -21.81
N GLU A 252 0.16 3.42 -20.94
CA GLU A 252 -0.11 4.17 -19.72
C GLU A 252 0.20 3.31 -18.50
N TRP A 253 0.88 3.91 -17.53
CA TRP A 253 1.22 3.29 -16.24
C TRP A 253 0.29 3.81 -15.16
N LEU A 254 -0.75 3.05 -14.85
CA LEU A 254 -1.70 3.40 -13.79
C LEU A 254 -1.01 3.52 -12.42
N PHE A 255 0.05 2.75 -12.21
CA PHE A 255 0.85 2.80 -10.99
C PHE A 255 1.46 4.19 -10.71
N GLU A 256 1.69 5.03 -11.71
CA GLU A 256 2.18 6.40 -11.50
C GLU A 256 1.28 7.24 -10.58
N SER A 257 -0.02 6.91 -10.52
CA SER A 257 -1.00 7.55 -9.66
C SER A 257 -1.07 6.98 -8.24
N VAL A 258 -0.14 6.10 -7.85
CA VAL A 258 -0.06 5.59 -6.48
C VAL A 258 0.06 6.74 -5.48
N SER A 259 -0.68 6.63 -4.38
CA SER A 259 -0.72 7.64 -3.32
C SER A 259 0.11 7.18 -2.13
N HIS A 260 1.26 7.81 -1.91
CA HIS A 260 2.06 7.62 -0.71
C HIS A 260 1.37 8.30 0.48
N LYS A 261 1.32 7.62 1.61
CA LYS A 261 0.80 8.20 2.86
C LYS A 261 1.88 9.05 3.53
N PHE A 262 1.54 10.29 3.86
CA PHE A 262 2.45 11.22 4.55
C PHE A 262 2.07 11.48 6.01
N HIS A 263 0.99 10.86 6.50
CA HIS A 263 0.55 10.88 7.90
C HIS A 263 0.33 9.45 8.37
N ALA A 264 0.74 9.12 9.59
CA ALA A 264 0.68 7.77 10.14
C ALA A 264 -0.72 7.39 10.64
N CYS A 265 -1.75 7.62 9.80
CA CYS A 265 -3.16 7.38 10.12
C CYS A 265 -3.94 6.86 8.90
N CYS A 266 -5.24 6.59 9.08
CA CYS A 266 -6.12 6.14 8.00
C CYS A 266 -6.10 7.14 6.83
N HIS A 267 -6.03 6.62 5.59
CA HIS A 267 -5.93 7.45 4.39
C HIS A 267 -7.11 8.41 4.23
N GLY A 268 -8.30 8.04 4.68
CA GLY A 268 -9.47 8.92 4.67
C GLY A 268 -9.29 10.24 5.44
N LEU A 269 -8.29 10.32 6.33
CA LEU A 269 -7.97 11.54 7.08
C LEU A 269 -7.01 12.48 6.36
N HIS A 270 -6.25 11.98 5.37
CA HIS A 270 -5.13 12.70 4.78
C HIS A 270 -5.55 13.98 4.07
N ALA A 271 -6.63 13.96 3.29
CA ALA A 271 -7.11 15.16 2.61
C ALA A 271 -7.43 16.30 3.59
N ALA A 272 -8.00 15.96 4.76
CA ALA A 272 -8.29 16.93 5.80
C ALA A 272 -7.01 17.44 6.49
N LEU A 273 -6.04 16.58 6.75
CA LEU A 273 -4.74 16.98 7.29
C LEU A 273 -3.97 17.89 6.34
N GLU A 274 -3.93 17.58 5.06
CA GLU A 274 -3.29 18.43 4.03
C GLU A 274 -4.00 19.78 3.88
N ALA A 275 -5.33 19.83 4.02
CA ALA A 275 -6.07 21.08 4.06
C ALA A 275 -5.76 21.87 5.34
N ALA A 276 -5.64 21.21 6.50
CA ALA A 276 -5.31 21.83 7.77
C ALA A 276 -3.92 22.48 7.78
N LEU A 277 -2.93 21.84 7.13
CA LEU A 277 -1.58 22.42 6.96
C LEU A 277 -1.61 23.79 6.27
N ARG A 278 -2.54 23.98 5.31
CA ARG A 278 -2.65 25.22 4.54
C ARG A 278 -3.45 26.31 5.28
N LEU A 279 -4.22 25.94 6.30
CA LEU A 279 -5.02 26.88 7.07
C LEU A 279 -4.23 27.62 8.17
N ASP A 280 -3.03 27.14 8.50
CA ASP A 280 -2.21 27.68 9.58
C ASP A 280 -3.03 27.87 10.88
N ILE A 281 -3.48 26.73 11.42
CA ILE A 281 -4.39 26.69 12.56
C ILE A 281 -3.62 26.97 13.85
N ALA A 282 -3.79 28.14 14.43
CA ALA A 282 -3.28 28.49 15.76
C ALA A 282 -4.37 28.26 16.83
N GLU A 283 -4.15 27.32 17.75
CA GLU A 283 -5.15 26.84 18.72
C GLU A 283 -5.84 27.96 19.51
N PRO A 284 -5.13 28.97 20.06
CA PRO A 284 -5.80 30.02 20.86
C PRO A 284 -6.83 30.83 20.08
N GLU A 285 -6.68 30.90 18.76
CA GLU A 285 -7.51 31.69 17.87
C GLU A 285 -8.73 30.95 17.31
N VAL A 286 -8.79 29.63 17.46
CA VAL A 286 -9.87 28.82 16.92
C VAL A 286 -11.16 28.99 17.72
N ALA A 287 -12.24 29.44 17.03
CA ALA A 287 -13.61 29.36 17.56
C ALA A 287 -14.25 28.02 17.14
N GLU A 288 -14.17 27.67 15.85
CA GLU A 288 -14.75 26.44 15.29
C GLU A 288 -13.94 25.97 14.06
N ILE A 289 -13.85 24.66 13.87
CA ILE A 289 -13.42 24.03 12.62
C ILE A 289 -14.51 23.10 12.14
N LYS A 290 -14.90 23.22 10.87
CA LYS A 290 -15.84 22.33 10.22
C LYS A 290 -15.10 21.53 9.13
N VAL A 291 -15.19 20.20 9.19
CA VAL A 291 -14.65 19.27 8.20
C VAL A 291 -15.79 18.72 7.35
N LYS A 292 -15.73 18.90 6.05
CA LYS A 292 -16.64 18.28 5.09
C LYS A 292 -15.91 17.20 4.30
N THR A 293 -16.44 15.98 4.34
CA THR A 293 -15.79 14.80 3.75
C THR A 293 -16.82 13.87 3.11
N HIS A 294 -16.39 12.97 2.24
CA HIS A 294 -17.27 11.99 1.61
C HIS A 294 -17.99 11.12 2.66
N PRO A 295 -19.30 10.80 2.49
CA PRO A 295 -20.11 10.05 3.46
C PRO A 295 -19.48 8.71 3.91
N ARG A 296 -18.74 8.04 3.03
CA ARG A 296 -18.03 6.79 3.36
C ARG A 296 -17.14 6.92 4.58
N TRP A 297 -16.45 8.05 4.74
CA TRP A 297 -15.50 8.24 5.83
C TRP A 297 -16.15 8.47 7.19
N MET A 298 -17.45 8.79 7.21
CA MET A 298 -18.19 8.96 8.46
C MET A 298 -18.26 7.68 9.28
N SER A 299 -18.32 6.52 8.63
CA SER A 299 -18.32 5.22 9.31
C SER A 299 -16.91 4.70 9.64
N VAL A 300 -15.88 5.18 8.93
CA VAL A 300 -14.51 4.67 9.07
C VAL A 300 -13.64 5.57 9.95
N CYS A 301 -13.68 6.90 9.72
CA CYS A 301 -12.72 7.87 10.24
C CYS A 301 -13.31 8.88 11.22
N ASN A 302 -14.54 8.74 11.66
CA ASN A 302 -15.22 9.71 12.51
C ASN A 302 -15.34 9.28 13.97
N GLN A 303 -14.30 8.66 14.54
CA GLN A 303 -14.25 8.45 15.98
C GLN A 303 -14.23 9.80 16.72
N MET A 304 -15.27 10.04 17.54
CA MET A 304 -15.47 11.34 18.16
C MET A 304 -14.49 11.62 19.30
N SER A 305 -14.22 10.61 20.13
CA SER A 305 -13.44 10.76 21.37
C SER A 305 -12.58 9.51 21.62
N PRO A 306 -11.57 9.26 20.78
CA PRO A 306 -10.71 8.11 20.97
C PRO A 306 -9.92 8.23 22.28
N THR A 307 -9.67 7.08 22.91
CA THR A 307 -8.87 6.95 24.12
C THR A 307 -7.55 6.25 23.89
N THR A 308 -7.38 5.61 22.71
CA THR A 308 -6.17 4.85 22.34
C THR A 308 -5.49 5.49 21.12
N GLY A 309 -4.19 5.25 20.98
CA GLY A 309 -3.44 5.70 19.80
C GLY A 309 -4.02 5.13 18.49
N LEU A 310 -4.46 3.88 18.49
CA LEU A 310 -5.13 3.27 17.35
C LEU A 310 -6.44 4.02 17.02
N GLY A 311 -7.25 4.33 18.02
CA GLY A 311 -8.48 5.10 17.82
C GLY A 311 -8.22 6.51 17.26
N ALA A 312 -7.14 7.17 17.69
CA ALA A 312 -6.73 8.47 17.17
C ALA A 312 -6.45 8.44 15.65
N LYS A 313 -5.89 7.34 15.13
CA LYS A 313 -5.64 7.14 13.69
C LYS A 313 -6.91 7.06 12.84
N PHE A 314 -8.09 7.05 13.44
CA PHE A 314 -9.41 7.04 12.80
C PHE A 314 -10.33 8.18 13.27
N SER A 315 -9.75 9.31 13.67
CA SER A 315 -10.49 10.48 14.20
C SER A 315 -10.06 11.79 13.55
N TYR A 316 -10.89 12.33 12.65
CA TYR A 316 -10.67 13.67 12.06
C TYR A 316 -10.38 14.72 13.14
N ARG A 317 -11.22 14.72 14.17
CA ARG A 317 -11.10 15.71 15.26
C ARG A 317 -9.76 15.64 15.96
N THR A 318 -9.32 14.42 16.28
CA THR A 318 -8.07 14.21 17.01
C THR A 318 -6.85 14.55 16.16
N VAL A 319 -6.76 14.06 14.91
CA VAL A 319 -5.56 14.29 14.10
C VAL A 319 -5.40 15.76 13.68
N ILE A 320 -6.50 16.47 13.39
CA ILE A 320 -6.46 17.91 13.09
C ILE A 320 -6.02 18.68 14.34
N THR A 321 -6.53 18.32 15.51
CA THR A 321 -6.10 18.92 16.78
C THR A 321 -4.63 18.64 17.08
N MET A 322 -4.16 17.41 16.87
CA MET A 322 -2.74 17.05 17.01
C MET A 322 -1.88 17.98 16.16
N GLN A 323 -2.21 18.15 14.89
CA GLN A 323 -1.49 19.02 13.98
C GLN A 323 -1.51 20.49 14.43
N ALA A 324 -2.67 21.01 14.81
CA ALA A 324 -2.83 22.38 15.29
C ALA A 324 -2.03 22.67 16.59
N LEU A 325 -1.76 21.65 17.40
CA LEU A 325 -0.96 21.73 18.62
C LEU A 325 0.52 21.39 18.40
N GLY A 326 0.96 21.20 17.14
CA GLY A 326 2.36 20.97 16.79
C GLY A 326 2.83 19.53 16.97
N TYR A 327 1.93 18.55 17.15
CA TYR A 327 2.31 17.15 17.12
C TYR A 327 2.65 16.72 15.68
N ASP A 328 3.72 15.97 15.53
CA ASP A 328 4.12 15.42 14.23
C ASP A 328 3.23 14.22 13.84
N THR A 329 2.22 14.46 13.02
CA THR A 329 1.29 13.42 12.55
C THR A 329 1.94 12.42 11.58
N THR A 330 3.18 12.65 11.15
CA THR A 330 3.94 11.74 10.29
C THR A 330 4.59 10.59 11.08
N LEU A 331 4.72 10.73 12.41
CA LEU A 331 5.35 9.74 13.28
C LEU A 331 4.29 8.81 13.89
N PRO A 332 4.42 7.48 13.73
CA PRO A 332 3.54 6.51 14.40
C PRO A 332 3.54 6.68 15.93
N SER A 333 4.68 7.06 16.51
CA SER A 333 4.84 7.29 17.96
C SER A 333 4.08 8.50 18.51
N SER A 334 3.58 9.40 17.64
CA SER A 334 2.72 10.51 18.06
C SER A 334 1.31 10.06 18.46
N TYR A 335 0.89 8.86 18.04
CA TYR A 335 -0.46 8.34 18.29
C TYR A 335 -0.48 7.49 19.55
N THR A 336 -0.75 8.11 20.70
CA THR A 336 -0.67 7.46 22.00
C THR A 336 -1.91 7.75 22.87
N GLU A 337 -2.14 6.92 23.89
CA GLU A 337 -3.16 7.17 24.91
C GLU A 337 -2.91 8.51 25.62
N LYS A 338 -1.65 8.85 25.87
CA LYS A 338 -1.25 10.12 26.50
C LYS A 338 -1.72 11.33 25.68
N VAL A 339 -1.58 11.28 24.36
CA VAL A 339 -2.07 12.33 23.45
C VAL A 339 -3.60 12.38 23.48
N CYS A 340 -4.29 11.27 23.46
CA CYS A 340 -5.76 11.25 23.58
C CYS A 340 -6.26 11.82 24.91
N ALA A 341 -5.47 11.70 25.98
CA ALA A 341 -5.79 12.19 27.31
C ALA A 341 -5.42 13.68 27.55
N ASP A 342 -4.61 14.30 26.68
CA ASP A 342 -4.18 15.71 26.82
C ASP A 342 -5.39 16.66 26.86
N PRO A 343 -5.55 17.48 27.92
CA PRO A 343 -6.67 18.44 28.01
C PRO A 343 -6.74 19.42 26.84
N ARG A 344 -5.60 19.80 26.24
CA ARG A 344 -5.56 20.70 25.09
C ARG A 344 -6.16 20.03 23.85
N ILE A 345 -5.85 18.74 23.65
CA ILE A 345 -6.45 17.92 22.59
C ILE A 345 -7.97 17.86 22.77
N ARG A 346 -8.45 17.60 23.97
CA ARG A 346 -9.89 17.53 24.25
C ARG A 346 -10.57 18.89 24.00
N SER A 347 -10.00 19.97 24.48
CA SER A 347 -10.57 21.32 24.35
C SER A 347 -10.72 21.77 22.90
N LEU A 348 -9.72 21.53 22.03
CA LEU A 348 -9.80 21.91 20.63
C LEU A 348 -10.66 20.93 19.83
N ARG A 349 -10.54 19.62 20.10
CA ARG A 349 -11.35 18.57 19.47
C ARG A 349 -12.85 18.84 19.56
N ASP A 350 -13.31 19.36 20.71
CA ASP A 350 -14.71 19.65 20.96
C ASP A 350 -15.24 20.85 20.15
N ARG A 351 -14.34 21.63 19.52
CA ARG A 351 -14.65 22.72 18.57
C ARG A 351 -14.62 22.27 17.11
N ILE A 352 -14.39 20.98 16.86
CA ILE A 352 -14.32 20.43 15.50
C ILE A 352 -15.60 19.63 15.21
N THR A 353 -16.31 20.02 14.16
CA THR A 353 -17.45 19.26 13.62
C THR A 353 -17.06 18.55 12.33
N VAL A 354 -17.62 17.37 12.07
CA VAL A 354 -17.39 16.60 10.86
C VAL A 354 -18.73 16.32 10.21
N GLU A 355 -18.88 16.69 8.95
CA GLU A 355 -20.11 16.57 8.19
C GLU A 355 -19.87 15.73 6.92
N ALA A 356 -20.84 14.90 6.58
CA ALA A 356 -20.87 14.24 5.29
C ALA A 356 -21.25 15.24 4.19
N ASP A 357 -20.52 15.19 3.06
CA ASP A 357 -20.78 16.02 1.89
C ASP A 357 -20.70 15.12 0.64
N GLU A 358 -21.84 14.79 0.06
CA GLU A 358 -21.96 13.94 -1.13
C GLU A 358 -21.35 14.57 -2.39
N THR A 359 -21.07 15.88 -2.37
CA THR A 359 -20.39 16.56 -3.47
C THR A 359 -18.88 16.35 -3.46
N ARG A 360 -18.32 15.77 -2.39
CA ARG A 360 -16.89 15.42 -2.27
C ARG A 360 -16.64 14.02 -2.78
N THR A 361 -15.51 13.83 -3.44
CA THR A 361 -15.01 12.49 -3.75
C THR A 361 -14.35 11.87 -2.51
N GLU A 362 -14.08 10.58 -2.54
CA GLU A 362 -13.36 9.89 -1.44
C GLU A 362 -11.94 10.42 -1.20
N THR A 363 -11.38 11.16 -2.16
CA THR A 363 -10.03 11.74 -2.09
C THR A 363 -10.02 13.19 -1.61
N GLN A 364 -11.21 13.78 -1.40
CA GLN A 364 -11.37 15.21 -1.09
C GLN A 364 -11.83 15.45 0.34
N ALA A 365 -11.32 16.53 0.93
CA ALA A 365 -11.88 17.12 2.12
C ALA A 365 -11.83 18.65 2.04
N ARG A 366 -12.83 19.32 2.64
CA ARG A 366 -12.86 20.77 2.83
C ARG A 366 -12.86 21.08 4.31
N LEU A 367 -12.00 21.98 4.72
CA LEU A 367 -11.96 22.56 6.05
C LEU A 367 -12.39 24.01 6.02
N GLU A 368 -13.29 24.36 6.94
CA GLU A 368 -13.73 25.73 7.19
C GLU A 368 -13.29 26.09 8.63
N LEU A 369 -12.47 27.11 8.74
CA LEU A 369 -11.98 27.66 10.03
C LEU A 369 -12.70 28.97 10.34
N LEU A 370 -13.34 29.05 11.50
CA LEU A 370 -13.82 30.29 12.10
C LEU A 370 -12.87 30.65 13.25
N ARG A 371 -12.27 31.82 13.21
CA ARG A 371 -11.43 32.36 14.27
C ARG A 371 -12.28 33.18 15.28
N ARG A 372 -11.77 33.36 16.50
CA ARG A 372 -12.43 34.12 17.55
C ARG A 372 -12.61 35.61 17.22
N ASP A 373 -11.76 36.15 16.33
CA ASP A 373 -11.89 37.50 15.79
C ASP A 373 -12.94 37.64 14.68
N GLY A 374 -13.64 36.53 14.34
CA GLY A 374 -14.67 36.49 13.31
C GLY A 374 -14.14 36.19 11.90
N VAL A 375 -12.84 36.10 11.70
CA VAL A 375 -12.24 35.78 10.40
C VAL A 375 -12.59 34.33 10.00
N ARG A 376 -13.02 34.18 8.76
CA ARG A 376 -13.30 32.86 8.15
C ARG A 376 -12.27 32.56 7.08
N ARG A 377 -11.78 31.33 7.09
CA ARG A 377 -10.90 30.77 6.06
C ARG A 377 -11.41 29.39 5.67
N GLU A 378 -11.20 29.01 4.41
CA GLU A 378 -11.54 27.68 3.92
C GLU A 378 -10.46 27.17 2.97
N VAL A 379 -10.23 25.88 3.01
CA VAL A 379 -9.31 25.15 2.10
C VAL A 379 -9.93 23.82 1.73
N THR A 380 -9.89 23.50 0.45
CA THR A 380 -10.17 22.17 -0.08
C THR A 380 -8.85 21.53 -0.50
N HIS A 381 -8.67 20.25 -0.19
CA HIS A 381 -7.57 19.45 -0.70
C HIS A 381 -8.10 18.18 -1.35
N ASP A 382 -7.45 17.78 -2.46
CA ASP A 382 -7.70 16.54 -3.16
C ASP A 382 -6.39 15.74 -3.24
N LEU A 383 -6.39 14.52 -2.74
CA LEU A 383 -5.22 13.62 -2.78
C LEU A 383 -4.87 13.18 -4.21
N MET A 384 -5.81 13.32 -5.16
CA MET A 384 -5.57 13.08 -6.59
C MET A 384 -5.07 14.31 -7.33
N ALA A 385 -4.94 15.48 -6.65
CA ALA A 385 -4.33 16.64 -7.27
C ALA A 385 -2.90 16.32 -7.72
N PRO A 386 -2.49 16.77 -8.92
CA PRO A 386 -1.14 16.52 -9.41
C PRO A 386 -0.07 16.98 -8.42
N MET A 387 0.86 16.07 -8.11
CA MET A 387 2.06 16.36 -7.33
C MET A 387 3.28 16.20 -8.23
N SER A 388 4.19 17.18 -8.23
CA SER A 388 5.41 17.03 -8.99
C SER A 388 6.23 15.85 -8.49
N LEU A 389 7.02 15.23 -9.37
CA LEU A 389 7.90 14.13 -8.97
C LEU A 389 8.91 14.58 -7.91
N ALA A 390 9.41 15.83 -8.00
CA ALA A 390 10.32 16.41 -7.02
C ALA A 390 9.67 16.54 -5.64
N ASP A 391 8.46 17.09 -5.56
CA ASP A 391 7.72 17.20 -4.28
C ASP A 391 7.43 15.82 -3.69
N ARG A 392 7.10 14.83 -4.54
CA ARG A 392 6.87 13.45 -4.11
C ARG A 392 8.16 12.83 -3.55
N GLU A 393 9.30 13.01 -4.25
CA GLU A 393 10.60 12.54 -3.79
C GLU A 393 10.96 13.16 -2.43
N ASP A 394 10.86 14.47 -2.30
CA ASP A 394 11.19 15.17 -1.06
C ASP A 394 10.34 14.66 0.11
N ARG A 395 9.04 14.48 -0.09
CA ARG A 395 8.13 14.01 0.95
C ARG A 395 8.36 12.55 1.34
N VAL A 396 8.58 11.66 0.37
CA VAL A 396 8.86 10.24 0.66
C VAL A 396 10.21 10.09 1.36
N ARG A 397 11.25 10.81 0.91
CA ARG A 397 12.56 10.80 1.58
C ARG A 397 12.50 11.38 2.99
N ALA A 398 11.76 12.47 3.20
CA ALA A 398 11.54 13.04 4.52
C ALA A 398 10.84 12.04 5.46
N LYS A 399 9.80 11.33 4.96
CA LYS A 399 9.13 10.25 5.71
C LYS A 399 10.12 9.13 6.05
N ALA A 400 10.86 8.63 5.06
CA ALA A 400 11.86 7.57 5.28
C ALA A 400 12.91 8.00 6.32
N SER A 401 13.45 9.23 6.21
CA SER A 401 14.41 9.78 7.17
C SER A 401 13.88 9.82 8.60
N LYS A 402 12.59 10.14 8.79
CA LYS A 402 11.96 10.12 10.11
C LYS A 402 11.77 8.71 10.68
N LEU A 403 11.51 7.73 9.82
CA LEU A 403 11.24 6.35 10.25
C LEU A 403 12.51 5.54 10.50
N ILE A 404 13.55 5.70 9.68
CA ILE A 404 14.76 4.86 9.72
C ILE A 404 16.08 5.63 9.87
N GLY A 405 16.01 6.96 10.02
CA GLY A 405 17.17 7.85 10.10
C GLY A 405 17.66 8.31 8.73
N GLY A 406 18.15 9.58 8.67
CA GLY A 406 18.50 10.24 7.42
C GLY A 406 19.61 9.51 6.64
N ALA A 407 20.70 9.13 7.31
CA ALA A 407 21.83 8.45 6.66
C ALA A 407 21.43 7.13 6.00
N GLU A 408 20.57 6.34 6.65
CA GLU A 408 20.09 5.07 6.12
C GLU A 408 19.10 5.26 4.97
N ALA A 409 18.17 6.21 5.10
CA ALA A 409 17.26 6.57 4.02
C ALA A 409 18.01 7.03 2.76
N ASP A 410 19.05 7.86 2.92
CA ASP A 410 19.89 8.34 1.82
C ASP A 410 20.73 7.21 1.20
N ALA A 411 21.23 6.26 2.01
CA ALA A 411 21.96 5.11 1.51
C ALA A 411 21.06 4.21 0.64
N ILE A 412 19.84 3.90 1.11
CA ILE A 412 18.87 3.11 0.34
C ILE A 412 18.46 3.86 -0.93
N TRP A 413 18.17 5.16 -0.83
CA TRP A 413 17.81 5.97 -1.99
C TRP A 413 18.94 6.01 -3.04
N SER A 414 20.18 6.15 -2.59
CA SER A 414 21.37 6.10 -3.48
C SER A 414 21.45 4.76 -4.22
N MET A 415 21.27 3.62 -3.52
CA MET A 415 21.26 2.29 -4.15
C MET A 415 20.18 2.18 -5.23
N LEU A 416 18.96 2.64 -4.95
CA LEU A 416 17.84 2.61 -5.89
C LEU A 416 18.09 3.48 -7.14
N ARG A 417 18.93 4.52 -7.02
CA ARG A 417 19.29 5.42 -8.13
C ARG A 417 20.51 4.93 -8.92
N THR A 418 21.48 4.35 -8.27
CA THR A 418 22.76 3.94 -8.88
C THR A 418 22.78 2.49 -9.34
N GLY A 419 21.84 1.67 -8.87
CA GLY A 419 21.79 0.24 -9.13
C GLY A 419 22.61 -0.57 -8.12
N GLY A 420 22.73 -1.87 -8.38
CA GLY A 420 23.38 -2.85 -7.52
C GLY A 420 22.68 -4.20 -7.58
N ARG A 421 22.89 -5.03 -6.59
CA ARG A 421 22.24 -6.34 -6.47
C ARG A 421 21.01 -6.28 -5.57
N ALA A 422 20.01 -7.07 -5.89
CA ALA A 422 18.80 -7.18 -5.06
C ALA A 422 19.12 -7.65 -3.62
N ARG A 423 20.12 -8.51 -3.44
CA ARG A 423 20.57 -8.98 -2.12
C ARG A 423 21.11 -7.84 -1.24
N ASP A 424 21.77 -6.82 -1.86
CA ASP A 424 22.32 -5.70 -1.10
C ASP A 424 21.18 -4.80 -0.57
N LEU A 425 20.11 -4.67 -1.35
CA LEU A 425 18.89 -4.01 -0.89
C LEU A 425 18.15 -4.84 0.17
N ALA A 426 18.06 -6.17 -0.02
CA ALA A 426 17.42 -7.07 0.93
C ALA A 426 18.12 -7.03 2.31
N ALA A 427 19.45 -6.91 2.35
CA ALA A 427 20.19 -6.74 3.60
C ALA A 427 19.78 -5.47 4.38
N LYS A 428 19.18 -4.46 3.73
CA LYS A 428 18.66 -3.24 4.36
C LYS A 428 17.34 -3.44 5.11
N LEU A 429 16.70 -4.61 4.99
CA LEU A 429 15.50 -4.93 5.76
C LEU A 429 15.80 -5.17 7.25
N ALA A 430 17.03 -5.55 7.58
CA ALA A 430 17.40 -5.89 8.96
C ALA A 430 17.41 -4.67 9.90
N GLY A 431 17.84 -3.53 9.45
CA GLY A 431 17.97 -2.31 10.25
C GLY A 431 19.39 -1.97 10.59
#